data_65701ff4ed6b2cb6dc017366da321f42
#
_entry.id   65701ff4ed6b2cb6dc017366da321f42
#
_cell.length_a   1.000
_cell.length_b   1.000
_cell.length_c   1.000
_cell.angle_alpha   90.00
_cell.angle_beta   90.00
_cell.angle_gamma   90.00
#
_symmetry.space_group_name_H-M   'P 1'
#
loop_
_entity.id
_entity.type
_entity.pdbx_description
1 polymer ?
#
loop_
_entity_poly.entity_id
_entity_poly.type
_entity_poly.pdbx_seq_one_letter_code
_entity_poly.pdbx_strand_id
1 'polypeptide(L)'
;GVAVDYTAKTQFIFKINKGIFSARDSKRVNESVAEDKKRVPFSQMVYFGDGDTDVPCMKIVRMFGGHSIAVFNPENHAKKTSALKLKRQGRVDFAIPAKYGPQSGAFQVVCAIINKIKADYDLQHLSL
;
A
#
# COMPACT_ATOMS: atom_id res chain seq x y z
N GLY A 1 10.32 -18.64 -12.16
CA GLY A 1 9.84 -17.36 -11.68
C GLY A 1 10.92 -16.55 -11.00
N VAL A 2 10.74 -15.27 -10.93
CA VAL A 2 11.65 -14.38 -10.23
C VAL A 2 11.26 -14.34 -8.75
N ALA A 3 12.24 -14.56 -7.87
CA ALA A 3 12.03 -14.38 -6.44
C ALA A 3 11.79 -12.89 -6.16
N VAL A 4 10.69 -12.58 -5.48
CA VAL A 4 10.32 -11.20 -5.17
C VAL A 4 10.68 -10.92 -3.71
N ASP A 5 11.86 -10.35 -3.50
CA ASP A 5 12.29 -9.88 -2.19
C ASP A 5 11.84 -8.43 -1.93
N TYR A 6 12.20 -7.86 -0.77
CA TYR A 6 11.78 -6.51 -0.40
C TYR A 6 12.30 -5.44 -1.36
N THR A 7 13.48 -5.61 -1.96
CA THR A 7 14.05 -4.68 -2.94
C THR A 7 13.23 -4.68 -4.22
N ALA A 8 12.90 -5.87 -4.73
CA ALA A 8 12.06 -6.01 -5.92
C ALA A 8 10.65 -5.48 -5.68
N LYS A 9 10.07 -5.74 -4.51
CA LYS A 9 8.74 -5.23 -4.15
C LYS A 9 8.69 -3.71 -4.15
N THR A 10 9.69 -3.04 -3.57
CA THR A 10 9.73 -1.57 -3.57
C THR A 10 9.87 -1.01 -4.99
N GLN A 11 10.66 -1.65 -5.85
CA GLN A 11 10.78 -1.26 -7.26
C GLN A 11 9.44 -1.38 -7.99
N PHE A 12 8.69 -2.44 -7.76
CA PHE A 12 7.37 -2.61 -8.37
C PHE A 12 6.40 -1.50 -7.95
N ILE A 13 6.44 -1.08 -6.70
CA ILE A 13 5.59 0.02 -6.23
C ILE A 13 5.90 1.31 -6.98
N PHE A 14 7.16 1.64 -7.16
CA PHE A 14 7.54 2.83 -7.93
C PHE A 14 7.17 2.70 -9.41
N LYS A 15 7.28 1.51 -9.99
CA LYS A 15 6.83 1.26 -11.37
C LYS A 15 5.32 1.50 -11.50
N ILE A 16 4.53 0.99 -10.58
CA ILE A 16 3.07 1.22 -10.57
C ILE A 16 2.78 2.71 -10.45
N ASN A 17 3.44 3.38 -9.54
CA ASN A 17 3.27 4.81 -9.31
C ASN A 17 3.48 5.63 -10.58
N LYS A 18 4.50 5.29 -11.35
CA LYS A 18 4.88 6.01 -12.58
C LYS A 18 4.21 5.48 -13.84
N GLY A 19 3.41 4.40 -13.73
CA GLY A 19 2.76 3.80 -14.88
C GLY A 19 3.69 3.00 -15.77
N ILE A 20 4.75 2.42 -15.22
CA ILE A 20 5.74 1.64 -15.93
C ILE A 20 5.42 0.16 -15.75
N PHE A 21 4.97 -0.51 -16.80
CA PHE A 21 4.51 -1.89 -16.73
C PHE A 21 5.40 -2.89 -17.46
N SER A 22 6.43 -2.42 -18.16
CA SER A 22 7.36 -3.25 -18.89
C SER A 22 8.73 -3.26 -18.23
N ALA A 23 9.42 -4.41 -18.23
CA ALA A 23 10.80 -4.50 -17.77
C ALA A 23 11.75 -3.61 -18.60
N ARG A 24 11.39 -3.34 -19.87
CA ARG A 24 12.17 -2.44 -20.73
C ARG A 24 12.17 -1.00 -20.24
N ASP A 25 11.14 -0.62 -19.50
CA ASP A 25 10.97 0.73 -18.98
C ASP A 25 11.57 0.91 -17.59
N SER A 26 12.30 -0.08 -17.07
CA SER A 26 12.83 -0.03 -15.71
C SER A 26 13.75 1.16 -15.44
N LYS A 27 14.39 1.71 -16.46
CA LYS A 27 15.21 2.93 -16.32
C LYS A 27 14.37 4.15 -15.96
N ARG A 28 13.10 4.17 -16.35
CA ARG A 28 12.19 5.29 -16.07
C ARG A 28 11.75 5.35 -14.62
N VAL A 29 11.96 4.28 -13.85
CA VAL A 29 11.59 4.22 -12.42
C VAL A 29 12.28 5.36 -11.64
N ASN A 30 13.48 5.74 -12.03
CA ASN A 30 14.24 6.77 -11.34
C ASN A 30 13.99 8.18 -11.89
N GLU A 31 13.16 8.32 -12.93
CA GLU A 31 12.79 9.63 -13.45
C GLU A 31 11.85 10.34 -12.49
N SER A 32 12.10 11.62 -12.26
CA SER A 32 11.20 12.44 -11.45
C SER A 32 9.94 12.77 -12.26
N VAL A 33 8.79 12.45 -11.70
CA VAL A 33 7.48 12.74 -12.31
C VAL A 33 6.67 13.57 -11.32
N ALA A 34 6.07 14.66 -11.80
CA ALA A 34 5.20 15.49 -10.98
C ALA A 34 4.02 14.65 -10.44
N GLU A 35 3.63 14.87 -9.18
CA GLU A 35 2.63 14.03 -8.49
C GLU A 35 1.30 13.98 -9.23
N ASP A 36 0.86 15.11 -9.80
CA ASP A 36 -0.39 15.20 -10.56
C ASP A 36 -0.34 14.48 -11.91
N LYS A 37 0.87 14.12 -12.38
CA LYS A 37 1.06 13.40 -13.65
C LYS A 37 1.42 11.94 -13.46
N LYS A 38 1.55 11.49 -12.22
CA LYS A 38 1.77 10.07 -11.92
C LYS A 38 0.49 9.29 -12.19
N ARG A 39 0.63 8.12 -12.82
CA ARG A 39 -0.53 7.31 -13.19
C ARG A 39 -1.31 6.82 -11.98
N VAL A 40 -0.59 6.35 -10.95
CA VAL A 40 -1.19 5.94 -9.68
C VAL A 40 -0.46 6.66 -8.56
N PRO A 41 -0.96 7.79 -8.09
CA PRO A 41 -0.37 8.48 -6.94
C PRO A 41 -0.31 7.57 -5.72
N PHE A 42 0.71 7.70 -4.89
CA PHE A 42 0.80 6.93 -3.64
C PHE A 42 -0.42 7.13 -2.76
N SER A 43 -1.02 8.32 -2.75
CA SER A 43 -2.24 8.63 -1.99
C SER A 43 -3.44 7.77 -2.39
N GLN A 44 -3.41 7.15 -3.56
CA GLN A 44 -4.46 6.26 -4.07
C GLN A 44 -4.07 4.79 -3.98
N MET A 45 -3.01 4.47 -3.26
CA MET A 45 -2.56 3.09 -3.07
C MET A 45 -3.02 2.54 -1.72
N VAL A 46 -3.39 1.27 -1.74
CA VAL A 46 -3.61 0.46 -0.53
C VAL A 46 -2.72 -0.77 -0.64
N TYR A 47 -1.81 -0.92 0.29
CA TYR A 47 -0.86 -2.02 0.30
C TYR A 47 -1.20 -3.02 1.40
N PHE A 48 -1.35 -4.26 1.03
CA PHE A 48 -1.54 -5.38 1.96
C PHE A 48 -0.26 -6.19 2.05
N GLY A 49 0.17 -6.51 3.25
CA GLY A 49 1.33 -7.36 3.45
C GLY A 49 1.18 -8.22 4.70
N ASP A 50 1.85 -9.38 4.71
CA ASP A 50 1.77 -10.33 5.82
C ASP A 50 3.15 -10.76 6.36
N GLY A 51 4.23 -10.25 5.81
CA GLY A 51 5.56 -10.67 6.17
C GLY A 51 6.60 -9.56 6.21
N ASP A 52 7.81 -9.93 6.64
CA ASP A 52 8.90 -8.98 6.85
C ASP A 52 9.37 -8.31 5.55
N THR A 53 9.26 -9.02 4.41
CA THR A 53 9.64 -8.47 3.11
C THR A 53 8.70 -7.36 2.64
N ASP A 54 7.52 -7.23 3.25
CA ASP A 54 6.54 -6.20 2.93
C ASP A 54 6.78 -4.90 3.70
N VAL A 55 7.53 -4.94 4.80
CA VAL A 55 7.69 -3.79 5.70
C VAL A 55 8.23 -2.54 4.98
N PRO A 56 9.28 -2.62 4.14
CA PRO A 56 9.74 -1.44 3.40
C PRO A 56 8.66 -0.84 2.48
N CYS A 57 7.86 -1.69 1.82
CA CYS A 57 6.77 -1.26 0.96
C CYS A 57 5.67 -0.57 1.76
N MET A 58 5.27 -1.15 2.87
CA MET A 58 4.26 -0.57 3.76
C MET A 58 4.68 0.82 4.23
N LYS A 59 5.94 0.95 4.62
CA LYS A 59 6.49 2.23 5.07
C LYS A 59 6.49 3.27 3.96
N ILE A 60 6.93 2.91 2.76
CA ILE A 60 6.96 3.81 1.61
C ILE A 60 5.56 4.28 1.25
N VAL A 61 4.61 3.36 1.07
CA VAL A 61 3.24 3.69 0.70
C VAL A 61 2.63 4.64 1.74
N ARG A 62 2.79 4.35 3.02
CA ARG A 62 2.27 5.19 4.10
C ARG A 62 2.94 6.56 4.11
N MET A 63 4.25 6.60 3.98
CA MET A 63 5.03 7.86 4.04
C MET A 63 4.63 8.83 2.93
N PHE A 64 4.27 8.32 1.74
CA PHE A 64 3.87 9.14 0.61
C PHE A 64 2.35 9.34 0.49
N GLY A 65 1.61 9.10 1.56
CA GLY A 65 0.19 9.43 1.64
C GLY A 65 -0.78 8.30 1.30
N GLY A 66 -0.27 7.11 0.98
CA GLY A 66 -1.08 5.92 0.78
C GLY A 66 -1.42 5.23 2.11
N HIS A 67 -2.01 4.06 2.00
CA HIS A 67 -2.49 3.28 3.15
C HIS A 67 -1.84 1.91 3.15
N SER A 68 -1.36 1.48 4.31
CA SER A 68 -0.72 0.18 4.48
C SER A 68 -1.44 -0.63 5.53
N ILE A 69 -1.68 -1.89 5.22
CA ILE A 69 -2.44 -2.81 6.04
C ILE A 69 -1.62 -4.08 6.24
N ALA A 70 -1.27 -4.38 7.48
CA ALA A 70 -0.69 -5.66 7.83
C ALA A 70 -1.82 -6.65 8.10
N VAL A 71 -1.80 -7.78 7.42
CA VAL A 71 -2.78 -8.85 7.62
C VAL A 71 -2.09 -10.05 8.27
N PHE A 72 -2.83 -10.77 9.08
CA PHE A 72 -2.30 -11.94 9.76
C PHE A 72 -3.38 -13.03 9.90
N ASN A 73 -2.92 -14.28 9.93
CA ASN A 73 -3.80 -15.38 10.31
C ASN A 73 -4.09 -15.25 11.82
N PRO A 74 -5.36 -15.06 12.23
CA PRO A 74 -5.69 -14.84 13.64
C PRO A 74 -5.37 -16.03 14.54
N GLU A 75 -5.21 -17.22 13.97
CA GLU A 75 -4.84 -18.42 14.71
C GLU A 75 -3.33 -18.54 14.90
N ASN A 76 -2.52 -17.74 14.21
CA ASN A 76 -1.10 -17.71 14.37
C ASN A 76 -0.72 -16.55 15.31
N HIS A 77 -0.48 -16.88 16.57
CA HIS A 77 -0.20 -15.89 17.59
C HIS A 77 1.05 -15.05 17.31
N ALA A 78 2.10 -15.66 16.80
CA ALA A 78 3.34 -14.96 16.49
C ALA A 78 3.13 -13.93 15.36
N LYS A 79 2.38 -14.30 14.32
CA LYS A 79 2.05 -13.39 13.21
C LYS A 79 1.16 -12.24 13.66
N LYS A 80 0.18 -12.53 14.52
CA LYS A 80 -0.67 -11.49 15.11
C LYS A 80 0.17 -10.50 15.91
N THR A 81 1.04 -10.98 16.78
CA THR A 81 1.92 -10.15 17.59
C THR A 81 2.80 -9.26 16.71
N SER A 82 3.41 -9.82 15.66
CA SER A 82 4.24 -9.06 14.71
C SER A 82 3.46 -7.97 14.01
N ALA A 83 2.26 -8.26 13.51
CA ALA A 83 1.41 -7.29 12.83
C ALA A 83 1.01 -6.13 13.75
N LEU A 84 0.59 -6.44 14.97
CA LEU A 84 0.23 -5.42 15.96
C LEU A 84 1.43 -4.55 16.35
N LYS A 85 2.62 -5.12 16.38
CA LYS A 85 3.85 -4.38 16.63
C LYS A 85 4.13 -3.37 15.51
N LEU A 86 3.92 -3.76 14.25
CA LEU A 86 4.09 -2.85 13.11
C LEU A 86 3.16 -1.64 13.23
N LYS A 87 1.92 -1.85 13.66
CA LYS A 87 0.98 -0.76 13.88
C LYS A 87 1.47 0.17 15.00
N ARG A 88 1.89 -0.39 16.12
CA ARG A 88 2.40 0.43 17.25
C ARG A 88 3.63 1.24 16.85
N GLN A 89 4.47 0.70 15.98
CA GLN A 89 5.67 1.38 15.47
C GLN A 89 5.37 2.41 14.37
N GLY A 90 4.11 2.55 13.96
CA GLY A 90 3.73 3.48 12.91
C GLY A 90 4.18 3.08 11.50
N ARG A 91 4.45 1.80 11.27
CA ARG A 91 4.86 1.29 9.95
C ARG A 91 3.71 0.91 9.06
N VAL A 92 2.56 0.65 9.65
CA VAL A 92 1.29 0.39 8.95
C VAL A 92 0.17 1.20 9.60
N ASP A 93 -0.89 1.43 8.84
CA ASP A 93 -2.08 2.12 9.36
C ASP A 93 -2.99 1.18 10.12
N PHE A 94 -3.09 -0.08 9.67
CA PHE A 94 -3.96 -1.08 10.27
C PHE A 94 -3.26 -2.43 10.36
N ALA A 95 -3.59 -3.19 11.39
CA ALA A 95 -3.22 -4.59 11.54
C ALA A 95 -4.51 -5.37 11.78
N ILE A 96 -4.90 -6.21 10.84
CA ILE A 96 -6.22 -6.86 10.83
C ILE A 96 -6.11 -8.33 10.42
N PRO A 97 -7.06 -9.16 10.85
CA PRO A 97 -7.09 -10.56 10.42
C PRO A 97 -7.23 -10.69 8.90
N ALA A 98 -6.57 -11.70 8.34
CA ALA A 98 -6.64 -12.03 6.91
C ALA A 98 -7.96 -12.71 6.56
N LYS A 99 -9.05 -12.00 6.76
CA LYS A 99 -10.43 -12.40 6.43
C LYS A 99 -11.04 -11.30 5.58
N TYR A 100 -11.55 -11.67 4.41
CA TYR A 100 -11.94 -10.72 3.36
C TYR A 100 -13.42 -10.75 3.00
N GLY A 101 -14.24 -11.45 3.78
CA GLY A 101 -15.69 -11.52 3.55
C GLY A 101 -16.39 -10.17 3.71
N PRO A 102 -17.67 -10.08 3.30
CA PRO A 102 -18.38 -8.79 3.20
C PRO A 102 -18.51 -8.00 4.50
N GLN A 103 -18.34 -8.63 5.66
CA GLN A 103 -18.43 -7.95 6.95
C GLN A 103 -17.13 -8.00 7.74
N SER A 104 -16.04 -8.41 7.08
CA SER A 104 -14.73 -8.47 7.72
C SER A 104 -14.17 -7.08 8.01
N GLY A 105 -13.21 -7.00 8.92
CA GLY A 105 -12.48 -5.77 9.18
C GLY A 105 -11.75 -5.26 7.95
N ALA A 106 -11.18 -6.17 7.15
CA ALA A 106 -10.52 -5.82 5.90
C ALA A 106 -11.48 -5.15 4.92
N PHE A 107 -12.68 -5.69 4.75
CA PHE A 107 -13.70 -5.10 3.88
C PHE A 107 -14.08 -3.69 4.36
N GLN A 108 -14.35 -3.53 5.65
CA GLN A 108 -14.74 -2.25 6.22
C GLN A 108 -13.64 -1.19 6.06
N VAL A 109 -12.40 -1.56 6.34
CA VAL A 109 -11.26 -0.66 6.22
C VAL A 109 -11.06 -0.22 4.77
N VAL A 110 -11.08 -1.16 3.83
CA VAL A 110 -10.88 -0.85 2.40
C VAL A 110 -12.00 0.04 1.88
N CYS A 111 -13.25 -0.23 2.25
CA CYS A 111 -14.37 0.63 1.85
C CYS A 111 -14.21 2.05 2.37
N ALA A 112 -13.80 2.21 3.63
CA ALA A 112 -13.56 3.53 4.22
C ALA A 112 -12.40 4.25 3.53
N ILE A 113 -11.32 3.55 3.21
CA ILE A 113 -10.18 4.11 2.48
C ILE A 113 -10.61 4.57 1.08
N ILE A 114 -11.37 3.75 0.36
CA ILE A 114 -11.86 4.11 -0.98
C ILE A 114 -12.72 5.37 -0.90
N ASN A 115 -13.60 5.47 0.07
CA ASN A 115 -14.43 6.66 0.26
C ASN A 115 -13.58 7.90 0.54
N LYS A 116 -12.54 7.76 1.35
CA LYS A 116 -11.59 8.85 1.62
C LYS A 116 -10.85 9.28 0.35
N ILE A 117 -10.34 8.32 -0.42
CA ILE A 117 -9.64 8.59 -1.67
C ILE A 117 -10.57 9.33 -2.65
N LYS A 118 -11.82 8.89 -2.75
CA LYS A 118 -12.81 9.55 -3.61
C LYS A 118 -13.06 10.98 -3.17
N ALA A 119 -13.23 11.21 -1.87
CA ALA A 119 -13.47 12.55 -1.35
C ALA A 119 -12.25 13.47 -1.58
N ASP A 120 -11.06 12.97 -1.37
CA ASP A 120 -9.82 13.72 -1.63
C ASP A 120 -9.69 14.05 -3.13
N TYR A 121 -9.98 13.09 -3.99
CA TYR A 121 -9.99 13.30 -5.44
C TYR A 121 -11.01 14.39 -5.85
N ASP A 122 -12.23 14.28 -5.37
CA ASP A 122 -13.29 15.24 -5.68
C ASP A 122 -12.87 16.65 -5.21
N LEU A 123 -12.29 16.76 -4.02
CA LEU A 123 -11.82 18.03 -3.48
C LEU A 123 -10.74 18.67 -4.37
N GLN A 124 -9.77 17.86 -4.83
CA GLN A 124 -8.71 18.35 -5.71
C GLN A 124 -9.21 18.82 -7.07
N HIS A 125 -10.36 18.31 -7.51
CA HIS A 125 -10.92 18.60 -8.83
C HIS A 125 -12.09 19.60 -8.79
N LEU A 126 -12.31 20.23 -7.63
CA LEU A 126 -13.29 21.32 -7.55
C LEU A 126 -12.79 22.55 -8.31
N SER A 127 -13.66 23.09 -9.16
CA SER A 127 -13.42 24.36 -9.83
C SER A 127 -13.94 25.49 -8.94
N LEU A 128 -13.02 26.22 -8.37
CA LEU A 128 -13.34 27.37 -7.52
C LEU A 128 -13.05 28.69 -8.22
#